data_91f6681d9c0f9ee32178a6f083a96384
#
_entry.id   91f6681d9c0f9ee32178a6f083a96384
#
_cell.length_a   1.000
_cell.length_b   1.000
_cell.length_c   1.000
_cell.angle_alpha   90.00
_cell.angle_beta   90.00
_cell.angle_gamma   90.00
#
_symmetry.space_group_name_H-M   'P 1'
#
loop_
_entity.id
_entity.type
_entity.pdbx_description
1 polymer ?
#
loop_
_entity_poly.entity_id
_entity_poly.type
_entity_poly.pdbx_seq_one_letter_code
_entity_poly.pdbx_strand_id
1 'polypeptide(L)'
;HDRVHNLYGGNMTRAAGEAFARLRPGRRTLLYSRSSFIGSHRYGGIWLGDNASTWAQLLANIQMMPNVQLCGFLYTGADLCGFSYDTTPDLALRWLEFGLFTPLMRNHATDGSRMQEYYRFADMLPALRKMLRLRYALLPYLYSTFMKAALESTSYFRPLGFDFPADPDAREVQDQLLLGEGVMVAPVYTQNASGRHVYLPEAMKLYRIRSVDDYDTELLPAGHHYVRCALDEVLLFIRPGHAVPVAKPASCTAQLDDTALTLWACPDENGSARCRMYTDDGETSDFAAPEHWKVLESN
;
A
#
# COMPACT_ATOMS: atom_id res chain seq x y z
N HIS A 1 -17.46 27.50 -17.99
CA HIS A 1 -16.54 26.92 -17.01
C HIS A 1 -17.13 25.65 -16.42
N ASP A 2 -18.33 25.67 -15.84
CA ASP A 2 -18.96 24.56 -15.13
C ASP A 2 -19.07 23.28 -15.97
N ARG A 3 -19.36 23.40 -17.28
CA ARG A 3 -19.47 22.25 -18.20
C ARG A 3 -18.13 21.52 -18.44
N VAL A 4 -17.00 22.16 -18.20
CA VAL A 4 -15.67 21.60 -18.52
C VAL A 4 -14.73 21.57 -17.31
N HIS A 5 -15.20 21.99 -16.15
CA HIS A 5 -14.40 22.11 -14.94
C HIS A 5 -13.63 20.82 -14.62
N ASN A 6 -14.32 19.68 -14.57
CA ASN A 6 -13.70 18.40 -14.26
C ASN A 6 -12.79 17.85 -15.38
N LEU A 7 -12.94 18.36 -16.60
CA LEU A 7 -12.12 17.95 -17.75
C LEU A 7 -10.76 18.68 -17.79
N TYR A 8 -10.63 19.81 -17.13
CA TYR A 8 -9.45 20.66 -17.25
C TYR A 8 -8.17 19.93 -16.79
N GLY A 9 -8.13 19.45 -15.56
CA GLY A 9 -6.99 18.70 -15.03
C GLY A 9 -6.75 17.38 -15.76
N GLY A 10 -7.83 16.66 -16.11
CA GLY A 10 -7.75 15.43 -16.91
C GLY A 10 -7.13 15.67 -18.29
N ASN A 11 -7.50 16.76 -18.98
CA ASN A 11 -6.92 17.11 -20.26
C ASN A 11 -5.45 17.57 -20.15
N MET A 12 -5.08 18.24 -19.07
CA MET A 12 -3.66 18.56 -18.81
C MET A 12 -2.83 17.29 -18.65
N THR A 13 -3.32 16.34 -17.85
CA THR A 13 -2.64 15.03 -17.62
C THR A 13 -2.56 14.25 -18.93
N ARG A 14 -3.64 14.23 -19.73
CA ARG A 14 -3.65 13.59 -21.04
C ARG A 14 -2.61 14.21 -21.98
N ALA A 15 -2.58 15.54 -22.10
CA ALA A 15 -1.65 16.24 -22.98
C ALA A 15 -0.20 15.93 -22.58
N ALA A 16 0.11 15.89 -21.28
CA ALA A 16 1.43 15.51 -20.78
C ALA A 16 1.75 14.04 -21.12
N GLY A 17 0.83 13.10 -20.89
CA GLY A 17 1.01 11.68 -21.23
C GLY A 17 1.27 11.46 -22.71
N GLU A 18 0.46 12.08 -23.58
CA GLU A 18 0.65 12.00 -25.03
C GLU A 18 1.99 12.61 -25.49
N ALA A 19 2.43 13.70 -24.85
CA ALA A 19 3.74 14.30 -25.13
C ALA A 19 4.89 13.38 -24.73
N PHE A 20 4.84 12.79 -23.54
CA PHE A 20 5.86 11.81 -23.10
C PHE A 20 5.91 10.59 -24.01
N ALA A 21 4.77 10.05 -24.42
CA ALA A 21 4.73 8.92 -25.35
C ALA A 21 5.43 9.22 -26.69
N ARG A 22 5.32 10.47 -27.18
CA ARG A 22 6.04 10.91 -28.41
C ARG A 22 7.53 11.16 -28.19
N LEU A 23 7.88 11.79 -27.04
CA LEU A 23 9.25 12.21 -26.75
C LEU A 23 10.14 11.07 -26.25
N ARG A 24 9.52 10.07 -25.61
CA ARG A 24 10.21 8.90 -25.02
C ARG A 24 9.48 7.61 -25.38
N PRO A 25 9.44 7.24 -26.69
CA PRO A 25 8.78 6.03 -27.12
C PRO A 25 9.41 4.80 -26.46
N GLY A 26 8.59 3.85 -26.04
CA GLY A 26 9.02 2.62 -25.38
C GLY A 26 9.42 2.80 -23.90
N ARG A 27 9.26 3.99 -23.31
CA ARG A 27 9.56 4.24 -21.90
C ARG A 27 8.30 4.53 -21.10
N ARG A 28 8.26 4.03 -19.88
CA ARG A 28 7.20 4.36 -18.91
C ARG A 28 7.35 5.78 -18.42
N THR A 29 6.23 6.38 -18.08
CA THR A 29 6.18 7.71 -17.45
C THR A 29 5.31 7.64 -16.22
N LEU A 30 5.66 8.42 -15.20
CA LEU A 30 4.88 8.59 -14.01
C LEU A 30 4.24 9.97 -14.01
N LEU A 31 2.92 10.01 -14.10
CA LEU A 31 2.12 11.21 -13.95
C LEU A 31 1.13 11.01 -12.80
N TYR A 32 0.90 12.06 -12.03
CA TYR A 32 -0.23 12.09 -11.10
C TYR A 32 -0.77 13.50 -10.98
N SER A 33 -2.07 13.62 -10.76
CA SER A 33 -2.81 14.87 -10.76
C SER A 33 -3.79 14.92 -9.60
N ARG A 34 -4.08 16.10 -9.09
CA ARG A 34 -5.15 16.29 -8.11
C ARG A 34 -6.52 16.29 -8.77
N SER A 35 -6.70 17.13 -9.79
CA SER A 35 -7.96 17.28 -10.51
C SER A 35 -8.12 16.17 -11.54
N SER A 36 -9.13 15.34 -11.35
CA SER A 36 -9.36 14.18 -12.20
C SER A 36 -10.84 13.82 -12.26
N PHE A 37 -11.18 12.87 -13.14
CA PHE A 37 -12.47 12.24 -13.25
C PHE A 37 -12.30 10.80 -13.74
N ILE A 38 -13.37 9.99 -13.71
CA ILE A 38 -13.34 8.61 -14.21
C ILE A 38 -12.90 8.60 -15.67
N GLY A 39 -11.82 7.87 -15.98
CA GLY A 39 -11.15 7.86 -17.28
C GLY A 39 -9.77 8.52 -17.29
N SER A 40 -9.47 9.43 -16.36
CA SER A 40 -8.15 10.06 -16.25
C SER A 40 -7.07 9.09 -15.79
N HIS A 41 -7.43 7.98 -15.16
CA HIS A 41 -6.52 6.89 -14.74
C HIS A 41 -5.70 6.31 -15.91
N ARG A 42 -6.17 6.46 -17.15
CA ARG A 42 -5.43 6.05 -18.37
C ARG A 42 -4.15 6.85 -18.61
N TYR A 43 -4.03 8.02 -18.00
CA TYR A 43 -2.92 8.94 -18.21
C TYR A 43 -2.07 9.18 -16.96
N GLY A 44 -2.61 8.89 -15.78
CA GLY A 44 -1.88 9.10 -14.53
C GLY A 44 -2.64 8.66 -13.31
N GLY A 45 -1.95 8.67 -12.18
CA GLY A 45 -2.52 8.49 -10.85
C GLY A 45 -3.04 9.79 -10.24
N ILE A 46 -3.46 9.70 -8.99
CA ILE A 46 -3.87 10.86 -8.19
C ILE A 46 -3.31 10.74 -6.77
N TRP A 47 -3.26 11.88 -6.05
CA TRP A 47 -3.16 11.83 -4.59
C TRP A 47 -4.46 12.37 -3.98
N LEU A 48 -4.67 12.09 -2.70
CA LEU A 48 -5.95 12.38 -2.02
C LEU A 48 -6.12 13.86 -1.60
N GLY A 49 -5.25 14.75 -2.08
CA GLY A 49 -5.33 16.19 -1.83
C GLY A 49 -4.77 16.61 -0.46
N ASP A 50 -5.12 17.82 -0.05
CA ASP A 50 -4.60 18.48 1.14
C ASP A 50 -5.30 17.96 2.39
N ASN A 51 -4.77 16.90 2.97
CA ASN A 51 -5.22 16.34 4.23
C ASN A 51 -4.62 17.09 5.44
N ALA A 52 -5.20 16.90 6.61
CA ALA A 52 -4.71 17.50 7.84
C ALA A 52 -3.92 16.51 8.70
N SER A 53 -2.95 17.00 9.46
CA SER A 53 -2.13 16.21 10.40
C SER A 53 -2.95 15.80 11.63
N THR A 54 -3.95 14.94 11.42
CA THR A 54 -4.84 14.43 12.48
C THR A 54 -5.11 12.93 12.32
N TRP A 55 -5.39 12.28 13.43
CA TRP A 55 -5.77 10.86 13.47
C TRP A 55 -7.04 10.55 12.64
N ALA A 56 -8.01 11.47 12.65
CA ALA A 56 -9.24 11.36 11.85
C ALA A 56 -8.93 11.38 10.35
N GLN A 57 -7.95 12.16 9.91
CA GLN A 57 -7.54 12.20 8.51
C GLN A 57 -6.74 10.95 8.12
N LEU A 58 -5.94 10.38 9.02
CA LEU A 58 -5.32 9.08 8.78
C LEU A 58 -6.40 8.01 8.52
N LEU A 59 -7.43 7.92 9.37
CA LEU A 59 -8.55 6.99 9.16
C LEU A 59 -9.26 7.28 7.83
N ALA A 60 -9.57 8.54 7.53
CA ALA A 60 -10.22 8.92 6.28
C ALA A 60 -9.40 8.48 5.07
N ASN A 61 -8.08 8.63 5.10
CA ASN A 61 -7.21 8.20 4.01
C ASN A 61 -7.19 6.66 3.87
N ILE A 62 -7.20 5.89 4.97
CA ILE A 62 -7.34 4.43 4.93
C ILE A 62 -8.63 4.04 4.21
N GLN A 63 -9.76 4.65 4.57
CA GLN A 63 -11.07 4.37 4.00
C GLN A 63 -11.21 4.82 2.54
N MET A 64 -10.54 5.90 2.15
CA MET A 64 -10.59 6.43 0.78
C MET A 64 -9.80 5.57 -0.21
N MET A 65 -8.73 4.89 0.20
CA MET A 65 -7.86 4.14 -0.71
C MET A 65 -8.60 3.12 -1.57
N PRO A 66 -9.41 2.19 -1.03
CA PRO A 66 -10.15 1.24 -1.87
C PRO A 66 -11.18 1.95 -2.76
N ASN A 67 -11.84 3.00 -2.26
CA ASN A 67 -12.87 3.72 -3.03
C ASN A 67 -12.30 4.42 -4.27
N VAL A 68 -11.12 5.03 -4.14
CA VAL A 68 -10.44 5.68 -5.28
C VAL A 68 -9.97 4.64 -6.29
N GLN A 69 -9.53 3.48 -5.83
CA GLN A 69 -9.10 2.40 -6.72
C GLN A 69 -10.26 1.77 -7.49
N LEU A 70 -11.46 1.72 -6.91
CA LEU A 70 -12.69 1.34 -7.65
C LEU A 70 -13.01 2.29 -8.80
N CYS A 71 -12.53 3.53 -8.75
CA CYS A 71 -12.61 4.48 -9.86
C CYS A 71 -11.50 4.28 -10.92
N GLY A 72 -10.63 3.26 -10.77
CA GLY A 72 -9.54 2.92 -11.68
C GLY A 72 -8.19 3.56 -11.35
N PHE A 73 -8.08 4.36 -10.29
CA PHE A 73 -6.81 5.01 -9.92
C PHE A 73 -5.97 4.10 -9.02
N LEU A 74 -5.20 3.20 -9.63
CA LEU A 74 -4.33 2.28 -8.89
C LEU A 74 -3.13 3.02 -8.25
N TYR A 75 -2.48 3.96 -9.00
CA TYR A 75 -1.40 4.76 -8.45
C TYR A 75 -1.98 5.93 -7.65
N THR A 76 -2.16 5.69 -6.37
CA THR A 76 -2.72 6.67 -5.44
C THR A 76 -2.10 6.57 -4.06
N GLY A 77 -2.21 7.64 -3.29
CA GLY A 77 -1.78 7.76 -1.90
C GLY A 77 -2.18 9.10 -1.31
N ALA A 78 -1.91 9.28 -0.03
CA ALA A 78 -2.12 10.51 0.69
C ALA A 78 -0.78 11.20 0.99
N ASP A 79 -0.82 12.46 1.37
CA ASP A 79 0.33 13.14 1.96
C ASP A 79 0.55 12.56 3.36
N LEU A 80 1.60 11.76 3.52
CA LEU A 80 1.92 11.12 4.80
C LEU A 80 2.27 12.19 5.83
N CYS A 81 1.85 11.95 7.05
CA CYS A 81 1.93 12.87 8.18
C CYS A 81 0.92 14.02 8.14
N GLY A 82 0.19 14.19 7.04
CA GLY A 82 -0.74 15.29 6.79
C GLY A 82 -0.08 16.48 6.11
N PHE A 83 -0.81 17.12 5.19
CA PHE A 83 -0.36 18.31 4.45
C PHE A 83 -0.47 19.58 5.29
N SER A 84 -1.61 19.77 5.98
CA SER A 84 -1.89 20.95 6.79
C SER A 84 -1.70 20.68 8.27
N TYR A 85 -1.34 21.70 9.04
CA TYR A 85 -1.01 21.66 10.46
C TYR A 85 0.28 20.90 10.78
N ASP A 86 0.62 20.88 12.07
CA ASP A 86 1.82 20.24 12.58
C ASP A 86 1.53 18.80 13.00
N THR A 87 2.22 17.84 12.41
CA THR A 87 2.14 16.45 12.83
C THR A 87 2.88 16.20 14.15
N THR A 88 2.48 15.14 14.86
CA THR A 88 3.21 14.61 16.01
C THR A 88 4.07 13.40 15.62
N PRO A 89 5.14 13.07 16.38
CA PRO A 89 6.02 11.95 16.05
C PRO A 89 5.29 10.60 15.98
N ASP A 90 4.34 10.36 16.89
CA ASP A 90 3.52 9.15 16.93
C ASP A 90 2.57 9.05 15.72
N LEU A 91 1.93 10.15 15.33
CA LEU A 91 1.08 10.20 14.14
C LEU A 91 1.93 10.00 12.87
N ALA A 92 3.11 10.61 12.80
CA ALA A 92 4.02 10.44 11.67
C ALA A 92 4.44 8.97 11.48
N LEU A 93 4.75 8.26 12.59
CA LEU A 93 5.09 6.84 12.52
C LEU A 93 3.88 5.98 12.10
N ARG A 94 2.71 6.16 12.71
CA ARG A 94 1.49 5.41 12.34
C ARG A 94 1.06 5.68 10.89
N TRP A 95 1.24 6.90 10.42
CA TRP A 95 0.93 7.20 9.01
C TRP A 95 1.93 6.55 8.05
N LEU A 96 3.21 6.52 8.42
CA LEU A 96 4.22 5.79 7.66
C LEU A 96 3.94 4.29 7.63
N GLU A 97 3.51 3.69 8.75
CA GLU A 97 3.14 2.27 8.84
C GLU A 97 2.00 1.88 7.89
N PHE A 98 1.04 2.77 7.68
CA PHE A 98 0.05 2.59 6.62
C PHE A 98 0.65 2.90 5.24
N GLY A 99 1.38 3.99 5.13
CA GLY A 99 1.95 4.48 3.88
C GLY A 99 2.89 3.49 3.21
N LEU A 100 3.56 2.63 3.99
CA LEU A 100 4.44 1.61 3.40
C LEU A 100 3.73 0.60 2.50
N PHE A 101 2.40 0.51 2.59
CA PHE A 101 1.59 -0.33 1.71
C PHE A 101 0.98 0.43 0.52
N THR A 102 0.98 1.77 0.54
CA THR A 102 0.34 2.55 -0.52
C THR A 102 1.21 2.67 -1.78
N PRO A 103 0.64 2.65 -3.00
CA PRO A 103 1.40 2.84 -4.23
C PRO A 103 2.17 4.15 -4.26
N LEU A 104 1.50 5.29 -4.03
CA LEU A 104 2.14 6.58 -3.80
C LEU A 104 2.46 6.72 -2.31
N MET A 105 3.74 6.74 -1.97
CA MET A 105 4.24 6.94 -0.61
C MET A 105 5.08 8.23 -0.58
N ARG A 106 4.50 9.31 -0.07
CA ARG A 106 5.11 10.63 -0.07
C ARG A 106 4.84 11.37 1.25
N ASN A 107 5.88 11.76 1.96
CA ASN A 107 5.78 12.75 3.03
C ASN A 107 5.75 14.15 2.41
N HIS A 108 4.72 14.93 2.68
CA HIS A 108 4.54 16.25 2.09
C HIS A 108 3.72 17.16 3.01
N ALA A 109 4.16 18.41 3.18
CA ALA A 109 3.51 19.40 4.00
C ALA A 109 3.40 20.74 3.26
N THR A 110 2.44 21.57 3.69
CA THR A 110 2.29 22.94 3.20
C THR A 110 3.43 23.83 3.70
N ASP A 111 3.72 24.87 2.95
CA ASP A 111 4.63 25.92 3.40
C ASP A 111 4.09 26.60 4.68
N GLY A 112 4.99 26.87 5.61
CA GLY A 112 4.65 27.46 6.93
C GLY A 112 4.25 26.44 8.01
N SER A 113 4.07 25.16 7.69
CA SER A 113 3.97 24.09 8.69
C SER A 113 5.34 23.74 9.28
N ARG A 114 5.36 23.10 10.46
CA ARG A 114 6.58 22.52 11.01
C ARG A 114 7.17 21.51 10.02
N MET A 115 8.47 21.57 9.80
CA MET A 115 9.18 20.58 9.01
C MET A 115 8.96 19.18 9.57
N GLN A 116 8.49 18.26 8.71
CA GLN A 116 8.08 16.92 9.09
C GLN A 116 8.85 15.80 8.39
N GLU A 117 9.99 16.13 7.78
CA GLU A 117 10.89 15.10 7.25
C GLU A 117 11.31 14.15 8.39
N TYR A 118 11.35 12.86 8.11
CA TYR A 118 11.52 11.83 9.14
C TYR A 118 12.76 12.01 10.02
N TYR A 119 13.84 12.61 9.51
CA TYR A 119 15.04 12.91 10.29
C TYR A 119 14.84 14.01 11.35
N ARG A 120 13.72 14.73 11.32
CA ARG A 120 13.35 15.73 12.34
C ARG A 120 12.79 15.09 13.61
N PHE A 121 12.37 13.85 13.54
CA PHE A 121 11.83 13.10 14.68
C PHE A 121 12.92 12.22 15.30
N ALA A 122 13.90 12.83 15.97
CA ALA A 122 15.11 12.14 16.44
C ALA A 122 14.80 10.90 17.30
N ASP A 123 13.85 11.01 18.24
CA ASP A 123 13.48 9.91 19.14
C ASP A 123 12.76 8.75 18.40
N MET A 124 12.06 9.05 17.30
CA MET A 124 11.36 8.05 16.47
C MET A 124 12.17 7.59 15.26
N LEU A 125 13.33 8.20 14.99
CA LEU A 125 14.11 7.90 13.80
C LEU A 125 14.49 6.43 13.65
N PRO A 126 14.85 5.68 14.73
CA PRO A 126 15.10 4.25 14.60
C PRO A 126 13.88 3.46 14.09
N ALA A 127 12.67 3.73 14.59
CA ALA A 127 11.43 3.09 14.16
C ALA A 127 11.09 3.48 12.73
N LEU A 128 11.12 4.77 12.40
CA LEU A 128 10.87 5.28 11.05
C LEU A 128 11.81 4.64 10.01
N ARG A 129 13.09 4.47 10.34
CA ARG A 129 14.08 3.80 9.48
C ARG A 129 13.73 2.33 9.27
N LYS A 130 13.29 1.61 10.33
CA LYS A 130 12.84 0.21 10.21
C LYS A 130 11.65 0.08 9.25
N MET A 131 10.68 1.00 9.34
CA MET A 131 9.51 1.01 8.45
C MET A 131 9.90 1.29 6.99
N LEU A 132 10.80 2.24 6.74
CA LEU A 132 11.32 2.48 5.39
C LEU A 132 12.03 1.25 4.81
N ARG A 133 12.85 0.58 5.63
CA ARG A 133 13.50 -0.68 5.23
C ARG A 133 12.48 -1.79 4.96
N LEU A 134 11.42 -1.88 5.76
CA LEU A 134 10.33 -2.82 5.53
C LEU A 134 9.62 -2.55 4.21
N ARG A 135 9.37 -1.27 3.86
CA ARG A 135 8.82 -0.90 2.53
C ARG A 135 9.67 -1.48 1.39
N TYR A 136 10.99 -1.28 1.44
CA TYR A 136 11.88 -1.80 0.40
C TYR A 136 11.89 -3.34 0.35
N ALA A 137 11.85 -3.99 1.50
CA ALA A 137 11.78 -5.46 1.56
C ALA A 137 10.48 -6.03 0.99
N LEU A 138 9.37 -5.31 1.13
CA LEU A 138 8.05 -5.71 0.61
C LEU A 138 7.84 -5.33 -0.86
N LEU A 139 8.72 -4.56 -1.50
CA LEU A 139 8.54 -4.13 -2.89
C LEU A 139 8.28 -5.28 -3.87
N PRO A 140 8.90 -6.47 -3.77
CA PRO A 140 8.57 -7.58 -4.65
C PRO A 140 7.09 -7.96 -4.61
N TYR A 141 6.47 -7.99 -3.42
CA TYR A 141 5.03 -8.24 -3.27
C TYR A 141 4.18 -7.06 -3.74
N LEU A 142 4.52 -5.86 -3.31
CA LEU A 142 3.74 -4.65 -3.59
C LEU A 142 3.72 -4.34 -5.09
N TYR A 143 4.87 -4.47 -5.74
CA TYR A 143 4.98 -4.25 -7.18
C TYR A 143 4.24 -5.32 -7.98
N SER A 144 4.37 -6.59 -7.61
CA SER A 144 3.62 -7.70 -8.23
C SER A 144 2.12 -7.51 -8.10
N THR A 145 1.65 -7.11 -6.92
CA THR A 145 0.23 -6.82 -6.66
C THR A 145 -0.26 -5.64 -7.52
N PHE A 146 0.56 -4.59 -7.64
CA PHE A 146 0.24 -3.42 -8.46
C PHE A 146 0.16 -3.81 -9.95
N MET A 147 1.16 -4.53 -10.46
CA MET A 147 1.20 -4.95 -11.86
C MET A 147 0.06 -5.92 -12.20
N LYS A 148 -0.27 -6.84 -11.28
CA LYS A 148 -1.44 -7.70 -11.43
C LYS A 148 -2.73 -6.87 -11.54
N ALA A 149 -2.93 -5.92 -10.63
CA ALA A 149 -4.11 -5.07 -10.65
C ALA A 149 -4.22 -4.27 -11.97
N ALA A 150 -3.10 -3.75 -12.46
CA ALA A 150 -3.06 -2.98 -13.71
C ALA A 150 -3.32 -3.84 -14.96
N LEU A 151 -2.72 -5.02 -15.04
CA LEU A 151 -2.78 -5.89 -16.22
C LEU A 151 -4.08 -6.71 -16.28
N GLU A 152 -4.60 -7.13 -15.13
CA GLU A 152 -5.79 -7.97 -15.03
C GLU A 152 -7.07 -7.14 -14.72
N SER A 153 -6.98 -5.80 -14.67
CA SER A 153 -8.09 -4.88 -14.36
C SER A 153 -8.77 -5.20 -13.03
N THR A 154 -7.95 -5.51 -12.01
CA THR A 154 -8.40 -5.75 -10.64
C THR A 154 -8.03 -4.58 -9.73
N SER A 155 -8.22 -4.68 -8.42
CA SER A 155 -7.87 -3.64 -7.47
C SER A 155 -6.65 -4.05 -6.64
N TYR A 156 -5.77 -3.10 -6.36
CA TYR A 156 -4.61 -3.28 -5.49
C TYR A 156 -5.05 -3.39 -4.02
N PHE A 157 -5.89 -2.44 -3.55
CA PHE A 157 -6.62 -2.54 -2.28
C PHE A 157 -8.08 -2.87 -2.54
N ARG A 158 -8.67 -3.72 -1.70
CA ARG A 158 -10.09 -4.07 -1.72
C ARG A 158 -10.69 -4.03 -0.32
N PRO A 159 -11.97 -3.63 -0.18
CA PRO A 159 -12.73 -3.89 1.03
C PRO A 159 -12.88 -5.40 1.27
N LEU A 160 -12.98 -5.81 2.54
CA LEU A 160 -13.18 -7.24 2.88
C LEU A 160 -14.43 -7.82 2.22
N GLY A 161 -15.53 -7.05 2.17
CA GLY A 161 -16.78 -7.48 1.57
C GLY A 161 -16.73 -7.83 0.08
N PHE A 162 -15.64 -7.49 -0.64
CA PHE A 162 -15.46 -7.87 -2.04
C PHE A 162 -15.13 -9.35 -2.19
N ASP A 163 -14.24 -9.87 -1.35
CA ASP A 163 -13.84 -11.28 -1.37
C ASP A 163 -14.82 -12.13 -0.51
N PHE A 164 -15.51 -11.50 0.45
CA PHE A 164 -16.43 -12.15 1.39
C PHE A 164 -17.85 -11.52 1.33
N PRO A 165 -18.53 -11.51 0.17
CA PRO A 165 -19.79 -10.81 -0.01
C PRO A 165 -20.97 -11.40 0.79
N ALA A 166 -20.89 -12.67 1.16
CA ALA A 166 -21.91 -13.35 1.98
C ALA A 166 -21.74 -13.12 3.48
N ASP A 167 -20.61 -12.57 3.90
CA ASP A 167 -20.29 -12.30 5.30
C ASP A 167 -20.76 -10.89 5.69
N PRO A 168 -21.76 -10.76 6.59
CA PRO A 168 -22.29 -9.45 6.98
C PRO A 168 -21.26 -8.60 7.71
N ASP A 169 -20.41 -9.17 8.56
CA ASP A 169 -19.39 -8.44 9.30
C ASP A 169 -18.30 -7.94 8.38
N ALA A 170 -17.86 -8.75 7.41
CA ALA A 170 -16.86 -8.34 6.41
C ALA A 170 -17.32 -7.15 5.56
N ARG A 171 -18.63 -7.03 5.28
CA ARG A 171 -19.19 -5.90 4.53
C ARG A 171 -19.19 -4.59 5.30
N GLU A 172 -19.21 -4.63 6.62
CA GLU A 172 -19.23 -3.43 7.48
C GLU A 172 -17.84 -2.94 7.86
N VAL A 173 -16.79 -3.73 7.62
CA VAL A 173 -15.40 -3.35 7.93
C VAL A 173 -14.91 -2.28 6.94
N GLN A 174 -14.54 -1.11 7.45
CA GLN A 174 -14.09 0.05 6.67
C GLN A 174 -12.64 0.45 6.94
N ASP A 175 -11.95 -0.20 7.86
CA ASP A 175 -10.64 0.19 8.37
C ASP A 175 -9.61 -0.95 8.30
N GLN A 176 -9.93 -2.00 7.56
CA GLN A 176 -9.05 -3.10 7.16
C GLN A 176 -9.12 -3.26 5.65
N LEU A 177 -8.00 -3.55 5.03
CA LEU A 177 -7.89 -3.59 3.58
C LEU A 177 -7.25 -4.90 3.13
N LEU A 178 -7.89 -5.57 2.18
CA LEU A 178 -7.19 -6.60 1.42
C LEU A 178 -6.19 -5.94 0.48
N LEU A 179 -4.97 -6.42 0.49
CA LEU A 179 -3.86 -5.97 -0.34
C LEU A 179 -3.45 -7.13 -1.27
N GLY A 180 -3.84 -7.02 -2.54
CA GLY A 180 -3.74 -8.18 -3.44
C GLY A 180 -4.60 -9.33 -2.95
N GLU A 181 -4.26 -10.56 -3.34
CA GLU A 181 -5.07 -11.76 -3.05
C GLU A 181 -4.78 -12.37 -1.69
N GLY A 182 -3.55 -12.26 -1.23
CA GLY A 182 -3.06 -13.04 -0.10
C GLY A 182 -2.87 -12.27 1.20
N VAL A 183 -3.02 -10.96 1.21
CA VAL A 183 -2.70 -10.13 2.40
C VAL A 183 -3.89 -9.27 2.81
N MET A 184 -4.05 -9.12 4.11
CA MET A 184 -4.89 -8.09 4.72
C MET A 184 -4.01 -7.23 5.63
N VAL A 185 -4.22 -5.91 5.59
CA VAL A 185 -3.60 -4.95 6.49
C VAL A 185 -4.63 -4.30 7.40
N ALA A 186 -4.26 -4.11 8.66
CA ALA A 186 -5.11 -3.51 9.68
C ALA A 186 -4.36 -2.37 10.38
N PRO A 187 -4.30 -1.17 9.77
CA PRO A 187 -3.53 -0.04 10.29
C PRO A 187 -4.09 0.45 11.63
N VAL A 188 -3.22 0.86 12.55
CA VAL A 188 -3.61 1.52 13.80
C VAL A 188 -3.74 3.02 13.54
N TYR A 189 -4.90 3.59 13.82
CA TYR A 189 -5.23 4.98 13.53
C TYR A 189 -5.78 5.76 14.75
N THR A 190 -5.59 5.21 15.94
CA THR A 190 -6.04 5.84 17.20
C THR A 190 -4.82 6.21 18.03
N GLN A 191 -4.77 7.45 18.50
CA GLN A 191 -3.68 7.93 19.35
C GLN A 191 -3.58 7.10 20.66
N ASN A 192 -2.35 6.83 21.08
CA ASN A 192 -2.02 6.07 22.28
C ASN A 192 -2.61 4.65 22.32
N ALA A 193 -3.08 4.12 21.19
CA ALA A 193 -3.58 2.76 21.14
C ALA A 193 -2.42 1.75 21.27
N SER A 194 -2.61 0.75 22.13
CA SER A 194 -1.71 -0.40 22.30
C SER A 194 -2.18 -1.64 21.52
N GLY A 195 -3.11 -1.45 20.60
CA GLY A 195 -3.71 -2.48 19.77
C GLY A 195 -5.01 -1.98 19.13
N ARG A 196 -5.69 -2.87 18.41
CA ARG A 196 -6.98 -2.56 17.80
C ARG A 196 -7.87 -3.80 17.68
N HIS A 197 -9.15 -3.56 17.48
CA HIS A 197 -10.07 -4.60 17.06
C HIS A 197 -9.87 -4.92 15.59
N VAL A 198 -9.86 -6.21 15.24
CA VAL A 198 -9.70 -6.73 13.89
C VAL A 198 -10.77 -7.81 13.67
N TYR A 199 -11.41 -7.79 12.53
CA TYR A 199 -12.30 -8.86 12.08
C TYR A 199 -11.57 -9.70 11.01
N LEU A 200 -11.60 -11.03 11.16
CA LEU A 200 -11.03 -11.99 10.23
C LEU A 200 -12.18 -12.81 9.62
N PRO A 201 -12.47 -12.68 8.31
CA PRO A 201 -13.51 -13.47 7.65
C PRO A 201 -13.16 -14.97 7.56
N GLU A 202 -11.90 -15.30 7.62
CA GLU A 202 -11.33 -16.65 7.63
C GLU A 202 -10.14 -16.71 8.58
N ALA A 203 -9.64 -17.89 8.90
CA ALA A 203 -8.41 -18.02 9.69
C ALA A 203 -7.24 -17.41 8.89
N MET A 204 -6.44 -16.56 9.53
CA MET A 204 -5.29 -15.90 8.90
C MET A 204 -4.06 -15.94 9.80
N LYS A 205 -2.88 -15.98 9.20
CA LYS A 205 -1.62 -15.90 9.94
C LYS A 205 -1.23 -14.44 10.12
N LEU A 206 -1.29 -13.97 11.35
CA LEU A 206 -0.77 -12.66 11.75
C LEU A 206 0.75 -12.68 11.72
N TYR A 207 1.31 -11.63 11.12
CA TYR A 207 2.68 -11.19 11.29
C TYR A 207 2.64 -9.84 12.01
N ARG A 208 3.14 -9.79 13.24
CA ARG A 208 3.34 -8.56 14.01
C ARG A 208 4.78 -8.14 13.83
N ILE A 209 5.01 -7.10 13.02
CA ILE A 209 6.30 -6.80 12.41
C ILE A 209 6.91 -5.55 13.07
N ARG A 210 8.09 -5.68 13.65
CA ARG A 210 8.94 -4.59 14.15
C ARG A 210 10.05 -4.23 13.16
N SER A 211 10.52 -5.21 12.40
CA SER A 211 11.46 -5.03 11.28
C SER A 211 11.41 -6.26 10.37
N VAL A 212 12.16 -6.25 9.28
CA VAL A 212 12.24 -7.39 8.34
C VAL A 212 12.69 -8.68 9.03
N ASP A 213 13.60 -8.57 10.00
CA ASP A 213 14.21 -9.70 10.72
C ASP A 213 13.67 -9.88 12.15
N ASP A 214 12.69 -9.05 12.55
CA ASP A 214 12.12 -9.07 13.90
C ASP A 214 10.59 -8.97 13.83
N TYR A 215 9.93 -10.10 13.98
CA TYR A 215 8.47 -10.24 13.94
C TYR A 215 8.01 -11.48 14.71
N ASP A 216 6.81 -11.39 15.28
CA ASP A 216 6.10 -12.55 15.84
C ASP A 216 5.02 -13.02 14.87
N THR A 217 4.70 -14.32 14.90
CA THR A 217 3.61 -14.88 14.10
C THR A 217 2.64 -15.67 14.96
N GLU A 218 1.36 -15.59 14.59
CA GLU A 218 0.28 -16.29 15.25
C GLU A 218 -0.81 -16.65 14.23
N LEU A 219 -1.32 -17.87 14.28
CA LEU A 219 -2.51 -18.24 13.48
C LEU A 219 -3.75 -17.88 14.28
N LEU A 220 -4.53 -16.94 13.77
CA LEU A 220 -5.78 -16.52 14.39
C LEU A 220 -6.97 -17.12 13.64
N PRO A 221 -7.99 -17.68 14.34
CA PRO A 221 -9.20 -18.17 13.70
C PRO A 221 -10.04 -17.03 13.12
N ALA A 222 -11.04 -17.36 12.30
CA ALA A 222 -12.07 -16.42 11.88
C ALA A 222 -12.79 -15.78 13.08
N GLY A 223 -13.25 -14.55 12.93
CA GLY A 223 -14.01 -13.81 13.95
C GLY A 223 -13.36 -12.52 14.41
N HIS A 224 -13.86 -11.96 15.52
CA HIS A 224 -13.41 -10.72 16.09
C HIS A 224 -12.26 -10.93 17.09
N HIS A 225 -11.20 -10.14 16.95
CA HIS A 225 -10.02 -10.20 17.79
C HIS A 225 -9.64 -8.80 18.29
N TYR A 226 -9.09 -8.71 19.50
CA TYR A 226 -8.30 -7.55 19.90
C TYR A 226 -6.82 -7.91 19.74
N VAL A 227 -6.16 -7.27 18.78
CA VAL A 227 -4.77 -7.54 18.44
C VAL A 227 -3.89 -6.44 19.04
N ARG A 228 -2.96 -6.82 19.91
CA ARG A 228 -1.96 -5.89 20.45
C ARG A 228 -1.02 -5.45 19.35
N CYS A 229 -0.65 -4.16 19.39
CA CYS A 229 0.25 -3.53 18.43
C CYS A 229 0.96 -2.35 19.12
N ALA A 230 2.23 -2.50 19.43
CA ALA A 230 3.05 -1.40 19.94
C ALA A 230 3.19 -0.27 18.89
N LEU A 231 3.68 0.89 19.30
CA LEU A 231 3.76 2.06 18.42
C LEU A 231 4.69 1.84 17.19
N ASP A 232 5.68 0.96 17.30
CA ASP A 232 6.63 0.63 16.23
C ASP A 232 6.37 -0.75 15.60
N GLU A 233 5.12 -1.22 15.65
CA GLU A 233 4.70 -2.50 15.07
C GLU A 233 3.67 -2.30 13.96
N VAL A 234 3.75 -3.17 12.95
CA VAL A 234 2.79 -3.26 11.84
C VAL A 234 2.07 -4.59 11.89
N LEU A 235 0.76 -4.57 11.68
CA LEU A 235 -0.08 -5.76 11.60
C LEU A 235 -0.32 -6.14 10.14
N LEU A 236 0.20 -7.29 9.73
CA LEU A 236 -0.01 -7.88 8.42
C LEU A 236 -0.58 -9.29 8.61
N PHE A 237 -1.66 -9.61 7.91
CA PHE A 237 -2.31 -10.91 7.95
C PHE A 237 -2.18 -11.59 6.60
N ILE A 238 -1.72 -12.85 6.60
CA ILE A 238 -1.59 -13.65 5.37
C ILE A 238 -2.70 -14.71 5.37
N ARG A 239 -3.40 -14.79 4.26
CA ARG A 239 -4.49 -15.75 4.01
C ARG A 239 -3.93 -17.14 3.77
N PRO A 240 -4.68 -18.23 4.10
CA PRO A 240 -4.26 -19.61 3.82
C PRO A 240 -3.93 -19.82 2.34
N GLY A 241 -2.87 -20.57 2.08
CA GLY A 241 -2.38 -20.86 0.73
C GLY A 241 -1.58 -19.74 0.08
N HIS A 242 -1.33 -18.63 0.79
CA HIS A 242 -0.63 -17.46 0.24
C HIS A 242 0.73 -17.22 0.88
N ALA A 243 1.63 -16.65 0.08
CA ALA A 243 2.96 -16.21 0.51
C ALA A 243 3.26 -14.77 0.07
N VAL A 244 4.14 -14.12 0.80
CA VAL A 244 4.66 -12.77 0.55
C VAL A 244 6.16 -12.87 0.35
N PRO A 245 6.69 -12.58 -0.85
CA PRO A 245 8.12 -12.51 -1.09
C PRO A 245 8.71 -11.26 -0.43
N VAL A 246 9.70 -11.46 0.42
CA VAL A 246 10.38 -10.43 1.20
C VAL A 246 11.85 -10.42 0.83
N ALA A 247 12.32 -9.32 0.25
CA ALA A 247 13.72 -9.13 -0.11
C ALA A 247 14.55 -8.61 1.06
N LYS A 248 15.87 -8.68 0.94
CA LYS A 248 16.75 -7.92 1.84
C LYS A 248 16.55 -6.42 1.59
N PRO A 249 16.42 -5.60 2.67
CA PRO A 249 16.24 -4.17 2.50
C PRO A 249 17.41 -3.52 1.77
N ALA A 250 17.11 -2.70 0.77
CA ALA A 250 18.06 -1.92 0.01
C ALA A 250 17.91 -0.41 0.28
N SER A 251 18.89 0.39 -0.10
CA SER A 251 18.83 1.86 0.00
C SER A 251 18.12 2.52 -1.18
N CYS A 252 18.00 1.82 -2.30
CA CYS A 252 17.25 2.23 -3.48
C CYS A 252 16.81 0.99 -4.28
N THR A 253 15.87 1.16 -5.21
CA THR A 253 15.35 0.06 -6.03
C THR A 253 16.42 -0.60 -6.90
N ALA A 254 17.40 0.16 -7.39
CA ALA A 254 18.51 -0.39 -8.20
C ALA A 254 19.43 -1.36 -7.42
N GLN A 255 19.36 -1.36 -6.09
CA GLN A 255 20.12 -2.26 -5.21
C GLN A 255 19.28 -3.41 -4.66
N LEU A 256 18.00 -3.45 -5.02
CA LEU A 256 17.09 -4.49 -4.53
C LEU A 256 17.44 -5.81 -5.23
N ASP A 257 17.76 -6.83 -4.43
CA ASP A 257 17.95 -8.19 -4.92
C ASP A 257 16.64 -8.97 -4.83
N ASP A 258 16.03 -9.24 -5.96
CA ASP A 258 14.79 -10.01 -6.08
C ASP A 258 15.03 -11.51 -6.32
N THR A 259 16.28 -11.96 -6.25
CA THR A 259 16.66 -13.37 -6.39
C THR A 259 16.83 -14.08 -5.04
N ALA A 260 17.19 -13.34 -4.00
CA ALA A 260 17.39 -13.85 -2.63
C ALA A 260 16.25 -13.43 -1.71
N LEU A 261 15.12 -14.14 -1.78
CA LEU A 261 13.89 -13.81 -1.08
C LEU A 261 13.62 -14.75 0.10
N THR A 262 13.07 -14.19 1.17
CA THR A 262 12.38 -14.96 2.23
C THR A 262 10.88 -14.98 1.91
N LEU A 263 10.21 -16.11 2.10
CA LEU A 263 8.75 -16.20 1.96
C LEU A 263 8.09 -16.13 3.35
N TRP A 264 7.34 -15.07 3.61
CA TRP A 264 6.38 -15.06 4.71
C TRP A 264 5.11 -15.74 4.22
N ALA A 265 4.67 -16.78 4.91
CA ALA A 265 3.64 -17.67 4.39
C ALA A 265 2.60 -18.07 5.43
N CYS A 266 1.39 -18.31 4.96
CA CYS A 266 0.34 -19.03 5.67
C CYS A 266 -0.03 -20.27 4.82
N PRO A 267 0.53 -21.45 5.10
CA PRO A 267 0.19 -22.66 4.36
C PRO A 267 -1.29 -23.00 4.46
N ASP A 268 -1.84 -23.58 3.40
CA ASP A 268 -3.17 -24.17 3.38
C ASP A 268 -3.21 -25.55 4.10
N GLU A 269 -4.34 -26.24 4.01
CA GLU A 269 -4.54 -27.58 4.59
C GLU A 269 -3.59 -28.65 4.02
N ASN A 270 -3.02 -28.41 2.83
CA ASN A 270 -2.05 -29.29 2.19
C ASN A 270 -0.60 -28.92 2.54
N GLY A 271 -0.41 -27.91 3.38
CA GLY A 271 0.92 -27.41 3.76
C GLY A 271 1.57 -26.50 2.72
N SER A 272 0.87 -26.09 1.66
CA SER A 272 1.40 -25.26 0.57
C SER A 272 1.02 -23.79 0.70
N ALA A 273 1.94 -22.91 0.35
CA ALA A 273 1.67 -21.48 0.19
C ALA A 273 2.43 -20.95 -1.02
N ARG A 274 1.77 -20.10 -1.82
CA ARG A 274 2.32 -19.61 -3.09
C ARG A 274 2.02 -18.14 -3.32
N CYS A 275 2.81 -17.52 -4.19
CA CYS A 275 2.53 -16.20 -4.75
C CYS A 275 3.00 -16.12 -6.21
N ARG A 276 2.38 -15.25 -6.99
CA ARG A 276 2.88 -14.84 -8.30
C ARG A 276 3.72 -13.59 -8.13
N MET A 277 4.95 -13.62 -8.57
CA MET A 277 5.85 -12.49 -8.49
C MET A 277 6.13 -11.95 -9.89
N TYR A 278 6.05 -10.63 -10.02
CA TYR A 278 6.35 -9.89 -11.24
C TYR A 278 7.71 -9.20 -11.12
N THR A 279 8.52 -9.30 -12.17
CA THR A 279 9.82 -8.61 -12.26
C THR A 279 10.06 -8.09 -13.68
N ASP A 280 10.56 -6.88 -13.79
CA ASP A 280 10.99 -6.25 -15.05
C ASP A 280 12.06 -5.18 -14.78
N ASP A 281 12.41 -4.39 -15.79
CA ASP A 281 13.38 -3.30 -15.64
C ASP A 281 12.82 -2.01 -15.01
N GLY A 282 11.51 -1.95 -14.78
CA GLY A 282 10.82 -0.78 -14.23
C GLY A 282 10.73 0.43 -15.16
N GLU A 283 11.30 0.38 -16.36
CA GLU A 283 11.48 1.52 -17.25
C GLU A 283 10.84 1.36 -18.63
N THR A 284 10.94 0.18 -19.24
CA THR A 284 10.39 -0.07 -20.58
C THR A 284 8.89 -0.24 -20.56
N SER A 285 8.24 0.02 -21.71
CA SER A 285 6.79 -0.19 -21.86
C SER A 285 6.42 -1.64 -22.16
N ASP A 286 7.36 -2.56 -22.19
CA ASP A 286 7.15 -4.00 -22.35
C ASP A 286 6.81 -4.64 -20.98
N PHE A 287 5.68 -4.24 -20.40
CA PHE A 287 5.25 -4.68 -19.08
C PHE A 287 4.24 -5.84 -19.11
N ALA A 288 3.71 -6.20 -20.27
CA ALA A 288 2.69 -7.24 -20.39
C ALA A 288 3.25 -8.63 -20.74
N ALA A 289 4.56 -8.75 -20.94
CA ALA A 289 5.17 -9.99 -21.36
C ALA A 289 5.03 -11.10 -20.28
N PRO A 290 4.62 -12.33 -20.68
CA PRO A 290 4.40 -13.43 -19.72
C PRO A 290 5.63 -13.82 -18.91
N GLU A 291 6.83 -13.65 -19.47
CA GLU A 291 8.12 -13.95 -18.84
C GLU A 291 8.44 -13.09 -17.62
N HIS A 292 7.74 -11.97 -17.43
CA HIS A 292 7.85 -11.16 -16.23
C HIS A 292 7.26 -11.83 -14.98
N TRP A 293 6.45 -12.87 -15.16
CA TRP A 293 5.80 -13.58 -14.07
C TRP A 293 6.51 -14.87 -13.70
N LYS A 294 6.74 -15.08 -12.43
CA LYS A 294 7.18 -16.36 -11.85
C LYS A 294 6.30 -16.75 -10.66
N VAL A 295 6.15 -18.04 -10.43
CA VAL A 295 5.48 -18.58 -9.23
C VAL A 295 6.54 -18.92 -8.21
N LEU A 296 6.35 -18.44 -6.99
CA LEU A 296 7.15 -18.82 -5.82
C LEU A 296 6.25 -19.66 -4.90
N GLU A 297 6.78 -20.75 -4.40
CA GLU A 297 6.06 -21.70 -3.57
C GLU A 297 6.90 -22.08 -2.34
N SER A 298 6.23 -22.16 -1.19
CA SER A 298 6.78 -22.67 0.06
C SER A 298 6.06 -23.96 0.40
N ASN A 299 6.83 -25.02 0.54
CA ASN A 299 6.37 -26.32 1.00
C ASN A 299 6.75 -26.51 2.46
#